data_fa6c60a2830dad255dc437f47a9a2b7e
#
_entry.id   fa6c60a2830dad255dc437f47a9a2b7e
#
_cell.length_a   1.000
_cell.length_b   1.000
_cell.length_c   1.000
_cell.angle_alpha   90.00
_cell.angle_beta   90.00
_cell.angle_gamma   90.00
#
_symmetry.space_group_name_H-M   'P 1'
#
loop_
_entity.id
_entity.type
_entity.pdbx_description
1 polymer ?
#
loop_
_entity_poly.entity_id
_entity_poly.type
_entity_poly.pdbx_seq_one_letter_code
_entity_poly.pdbx_strand_id
1 'polypeptide(L)'
;MGRKLLFLLGMIFLMSLTARAQDKVELFGGYSFERYNSPPSVNLNGWEVSGQYKFVNFLGVVGDLDAHYGSPSQVDFRAVSFMAGPQVSFPARISPFVHVLVGVGHIRIAGVTDNAFSTAIGGGIDARIAPRFSWRIFQADDVVTRFFGGTQHNARISTGIVFRF
;
A
#
# COMPACT_ATOMS: atom_id res chain seq x y z
N MET A 1 -17.75 19.02 32.17
CA MET A 1 -16.66 18.02 32.25
C MET A 1 -17.11 16.58 32.02
N GLY A 2 -18.31 16.15 32.44
CA GLY A 2 -18.77 14.75 32.31
C GLY A 2 -18.91 14.17 30.90
N ARG A 3 -19.34 14.94 29.90
CA ARG A 3 -19.54 14.45 28.52
C ARG A 3 -18.22 14.07 27.82
N LYS A 4 -17.15 14.79 28.07
CA LYS A 4 -15.81 14.46 27.49
C LYS A 4 -15.21 13.23 28.16
N LEU A 5 -15.45 13.04 29.45
CA LEU A 5 -15.02 11.86 30.20
C LEU A 5 -15.77 10.59 29.75
N LEU A 6 -17.09 10.69 29.52
CA LEU A 6 -17.90 9.60 28.96
C LEU A 6 -17.46 9.19 27.54
N PHE A 7 -17.09 10.17 26.71
CA PHE A 7 -16.54 9.89 25.37
C PHE A 7 -15.20 9.17 25.44
N LEU A 8 -14.33 9.60 26.37
CA LEU A 8 -13.01 8.98 26.59
C LEU A 8 -13.14 7.55 27.13
N LEU A 9 -14.05 7.33 28.10
CA LEU A 9 -14.34 6.01 28.66
C LEU A 9 -15.00 5.08 27.62
N GLY A 10 -15.90 5.59 26.76
CA GLY A 10 -16.50 4.83 25.67
C GLY A 10 -15.46 4.42 24.61
N MET A 11 -14.49 5.30 24.31
CA MET A 11 -13.40 5.00 23.38
C MET A 11 -12.42 3.96 23.95
N ILE A 12 -12.13 4.03 25.27
CA ILE A 12 -11.30 3.02 25.96
C ILE A 12 -12.02 1.68 26.05
N PHE A 13 -13.34 1.66 26.28
CA PHE A 13 -14.15 0.44 26.32
C PHE A 13 -14.26 -0.23 24.94
N LEU A 14 -14.39 0.53 23.86
CA LEU A 14 -14.35 0.02 22.49
C LEU A 14 -12.99 -0.58 22.12
N MET A 15 -11.89 -0.09 22.68
CA MET A 15 -10.55 -0.64 22.48
C MET A 15 -10.31 -1.95 23.26
N SER A 16 -11.04 -2.23 24.33
CA SER A 16 -10.85 -3.43 25.15
C SER A 16 -11.60 -4.68 24.65
N LEU A 17 -12.50 -4.56 23.67
CA LEU A 17 -13.35 -5.64 23.19
C LEU A 17 -12.70 -6.57 22.14
N THR A 18 -11.42 -6.40 21.80
CA THR A 18 -10.76 -7.20 20.75
C THR A 18 -9.47 -7.87 21.22
N ALA A 19 -9.43 -8.45 22.41
CA ALA A 19 -8.37 -9.37 22.81
C ALA A 19 -8.58 -10.75 22.16
N ARG A 20 -8.59 -10.82 20.82
CA ARG A 20 -8.34 -12.06 20.07
C ARG A 20 -6.83 -12.13 19.81
N ALA A 21 -6.28 -13.37 19.82
CA ALA A 21 -4.92 -13.60 19.36
C ALA A 21 -4.77 -12.93 17.98
N GLN A 22 -3.93 -11.90 17.92
CA GLN A 22 -3.86 -11.04 16.77
C GLN A 22 -2.77 -11.54 15.85
N ASP A 23 -3.14 -11.76 14.61
CA ASP A 23 -2.19 -11.99 13.53
C ASP A 23 -1.28 -10.76 13.42
N LYS A 24 -0.03 -10.88 13.86
CA LYS A 24 0.94 -9.76 13.88
C LYS A 24 1.59 -9.52 12.54
N VAL A 25 1.61 -10.54 11.70
CA VAL A 25 2.22 -10.50 10.38
C VAL A 25 1.16 -10.67 9.31
N GLU A 26 1.17 -9.77 8.34
CA GLU A 26 0.32 -9.87 7.15
C GLU A 26 1.21 -9.82 5.91
N LEU A 27 0.96 -10.74 4.97
CA LEU A 27 1.61 -10.76 3.66
C LEU A 27 0.55 -10.55 2.58
N PHE A 28 0.74 -9.55 1.75
CA PHE A 28 -0.09 -9.27 0.59
C PHE A 28 0.64 -9.68 -0.68
N GLY A 29 -0.10 -10.20 -1.64
CA GLY A 29 0.35 -10.42 -3.01
C GLY A 29 -0.80 -10.24 -3.98
N GLY A 30 -0.56 -9.49 -5.06
CA GLY A 30 -1.62 -9.18 -5.99
C GLY A 30 -1.20 -8.52 -7.29
N TYR A 31 -2.21 -8.25 -8.10
CA TYR A 31 -2.08 -7.46 -9.31
C TYR A 31 -2.03 -5.98 -8.96
N SER A 32 -1.17 -5.25 -9.68
CA SER A 32 -1.02 -3.82 -9.55
C SER A 32 -1.05 -3.14 -10.92
N PHE A 33 -1.79 -2.06 -11.01
CA PHE A 33 -1.87 -1.18 -12.18
C PHE A 33 -1.34 0.18 -11.77
N GLU A 34 -0.43 0.75 -12.57
CA GLU A 34 0.09 2.08 -12.33
C GLU A 34 -0.03 2.96 -13.58
N ARG A 35 -0.57 4.16 -13.40
CA ARG A 35 -0.63 5.18 -14.42
C ARG A 35 0.40 6.26 -14.14
N TYR A 36 1.40 6.32 -15.00
CA TYR A 36 2.37 7.40 -15.04
C TYR A 36 1.78 8.64 -15.73
N ASN A 37 1.69 9.74 -15.01
CA ASN A 37 1.11 10.98 -15.51
C ASN A 37 2.13 11.92 -16.20
N SER A 38 3.25 11.41 -16.68
CA SER A 38 4.16 12.15 -17.56
C SER A 38 3.55 12.25 -18.96
N PRO A 39 3.59 13.43 -19.63
CA PRO A 39 3.17 13.53 -21.02
C PRO A 39 4.16 12.84 -21.99
N PRO A 40 3.73 11.88 -22.84
CA PRO A 40 2.41 11.23 -22.83
C PRO A 40 2.23 10.28 -21.64
N SER A 41 1.00 10.23 -21.06
CA SER A 41 0.72 9.33 -19.94
C SER A 41 0.81 7.86 -20.37
N VAL A 42 1.40 7.03 -19.51
CA VAL A 42 1.64 5.61 -19.76
C VAL A 42 0.92 4.77 -18.70
N ASN A 43 0.23 3.73 -19.16
CA ASN A 43 -0.39 2.75 -18.28
C ASN A 43 0.47 1.49 -18.23
N LEU A 44 0.81 1.06 -17.03
CA LEU A 44 1.64 -0.12 -16.80
C LEU A 44 0.86 -1.14 -15.96
N ASN A 45 1.06 -2.40 -16.26
CA ASN A 45 0.53 -3.52 -15.51
C ASN A 45 1.65 -4.21 -14.76
N GLY A 46 1.34 -4.78 -13.58
CA GLY A 46 2.37 -5.41 -12.80
C GLY A 46 1.84 -6.19 -11.62
N TRP A 47 2.70 -6.37 -10.64
CA TRP A 47 2.41 -7.05 -9.39
C TRP A 47 2.94 -6.24 -8.22
N GLU A 48 2.36 -6.48 -7.06
CA GLU A 48 2.76 -5.92 -5.78
C GLU A 48 2.79 -7.02 -4.73
N VAL A 49 3.83 -6.99 -3.90
CA VAL A 49 3.96 -7.83 -2.71
C VAL A 49 4.31 -6.93 -1.54
N SER A 50 3.56 -7.03 -0.45
CA SER A 50 3.90 -6.29 0.75
C SER A 50 3.82 -7.15 2.00
N GLY A 51 4.68 -6.82 2.98
CA GLY A 51 4.69 -7.44 4.30
C GLY A 51 4.48 -6.40 5.38
N GLN A 52 3.51 -6.63 6.27
CA GLN A 52 3.22 -5.76 7.40
C GLN A 52 3.53 -6.48 8.70
N TYR A 53 4.17 -5.77 9.63
CA TYR A 53 4.28 -6.17 11.03
C TYR A 53 3.51 -5.21 11.91
N LYS A 54 2.54 -5.71 12.68
CA LYS A 54 1.69 -4.92 13.59
C LYS A 54 2.29 -4.89 15.00
N PHE A 55 2.58 -3.71 15.49
CA PHE A 55 3.02 -3.50 16.88
C PHE A 55 1.82 -3.52 17.83
N VAL A 56 0.71 -2.93 17.40
CA VAL A 56 -0.59 -2.93 18.07
C VAL A 56 -1.69 -3.21 17.03
N ASN A 57 -2.90 -3.43 17.49
CA ASN A 57 -4.03 -3.91 16.69
C ASN A 57 -4.32 -3.09 15.43
N PHE A 58 -4.01 -1.81 15.47
CA PHE A 58 -4.36 -0.86 14.42
C PHE A 58 -3.13 -0.21 13.76
N LEU A 59 -1.91 -0.38 14.31
CA LEU A 59 -0.71 0.27 13.81
C LEU A 59 0.41 -0.73 13.58
N GLY A 60 1.02 -0.66 12.42
CA GLY A 60 2.19 -1.44 12.04
C GLY A 60 3.12 -0.71 11.10
N VAL A 61 4.19 -1.38 10.71
CA VAL A 61 5.06 -0.98 9.62
C VAL A 61 4.85 -1.94 8.46
N VAL A 62 4.82 -1.41 7.24
CA VAL A 62 4.72 -2.19 6.01
C VAL A 62 5.97 -1.95 5.15
N GLY A 63 6.46 -3.01 4.53
CA GLY A 63 7.41 -2.97 3.43
C GLY A 63 6.70 -3.42 2.16
N ASP A 64 6.84 -2.66 1.10
CA ASP A 64 6.14 -2.79 -0.16
C ASP A 64 7.14 -2.91 -1.31
N LEU A 65 6.96 -3.90 -2.16
CA LEU A 65 7.75 -4.13 -3.38
C LEU A 65 6.79 -4.30 -4.54
N ASP A 66 6.95 -3.48 -5.56
CA ASP A 66 6.16 -3.56 -6.78
C ASP A 66 7.03 -3.56 -8.03
N ALA A 67 6.49 -4.13 -9.11
CA ALA A 67 7.11 -4.05 -10.42
C ALA A 67 6.03 -3.93 -11.50
N HIS A 68 6.22 -2.95 -12.37
CA HIS A 68 5.32 -2.59 -13.45
C HIS A 68 6.00 -2.67 -14.80
N TYR A 69 5.29 -3.14 -15.80
CA TYR A 69 5.78 -3.40 -17.13
C TYR A 69 4.79 -2.88 -18.18
N GLY A 70 5.33 -2.40 -19.29
CA GLY A 70 4.55 -2.01 -20.45
C GLY A 70 5.44 -1.69 -21.65
N SER A 71 4.86 -1.66 -22.83
CA SER A 71 5.60 -1.33 -24.06
C SER A 71 4.78 -0.31 -24.88
N PRO A 72 4.55 0.91 -24.33
CA PRO A 72 3.85 1.94 -25.07
C PRO A 72 4.67 2.33 -26.31
N SER A 73 4.01 2.35 -27.46
CA SER A 73 4.62 2.71 -28.75
C SER A 73 5.89 1.90 -29.09
N GLN A 74 5.94 0.60 -28.70
CA GLN A 74 7.07 -0.33 -28.91
C GLN A 74 8.35 0.04 -28.10
N VAL A 75 8.24 0.91 -27.11
CA VAL A 75 9.32 1.25 -26.17
C VAL A 75 9.13 0.44 -24.91
N ASP A 76 10.11 -0.38 -24.55
CA ASP A 76 10.09 -1.17 -23.32
C ASP A 76 10.21 -0.25 -22.10
N PHE A 77 9.19 -0.34 -21.24
CA PHE A 77 9.12 0.39 -19.98
C PHE A 77 9.04 -0.58 -18.82
N ARG A 78 9.96 -0.44 -17.88
CA ARG A 78 9.98 -1.24 -16.65
C ARG A 78 10.23 -0.32 -15.46
N ALA A 79 9.38 -0.41 -14.45
CA ALA A 79 9.54 0.25 -13.17
C ALA A 79 9.51 -0.78 -12.05
N VAL A 80 10.39 -0.63 -11.06
CA VAL A 80 10.42 -1.44 -9.84
C VAL A 80 10.59 -0.47 -8.68
N SER A 81 9.80 -0.59 -7.63
CA SER A 81 9.97 0.22 -6.43
C SER A 81 9.99 -0.62 -5.16
N PHE A 82 10.74 -0.15 -4.18
CA PHE A 82 10.74 -0.66 -2.82
C PHE A 82 10.52 0.49 -1.86
N MET A 83 9.44 0.41 -1.10
CA MET A 83 9.05 1.44 -0.14
C MET A 83 8.70 0.82 1.20
N ALA A 84 8.83 1.58 2.28
CA ALA A 84 8.42 1.15 3.61
C ALA A 84 7.87 2.33 4.41
N GLY A 85 7.00 2.03 5.38
CA GLY A 85 6.46 3.07 6.24
C GLY A 85 5.33 2.60 7.17
N PRO A 86 4.77 3.52 7.94
CA PRO A 86 3.67 3.22 8.84
C PRO A 86 2.36 2.95 8.10
N GLN A 87 1.60 2.00 8.63
CA GLN A 87 0.23 1.70 8.21
C GLN A 87 -0.69 1.63 9.41
N VAL A 88 -1.82 2.31 9.29
CA VAL A 88 -2.94 2.24 10.23
C VAL A 88 -4.06 1.44 9.60
N SER A 89 -4.54 0.40 10.30
CA SER A 89 -5.60 -0.49 9.81
C SER A 89 -6.71 -0.59 10.87
N PHE A 90 -7.96 -0.59 10.45
CA PHE A 90 -9.07 -0.82 11.38
C PHE A 90 -9.30 -2.33 11.56
N PRO A 91 -9.22 -2.88 12.81
CA PRO A 91 -9.31 -4.32 13.06
C PRO A 91 -10.75 -4.82 13.01
N ALA A 92 -11.30 -5.03 11.81
CA ALA A 92 -12.65 -5.52 11.58
C ALA A 92 -12.68 -6.58 10.47
N ARG A 93 -13.88 -7.15 10.22
CA ARG A 93 -14.08 -8.08 9.10
C ARG A 93 -13.89 -7.39 7.74
N ILE A 94 -14.33 -6.14 7.66
CA ILE A 94 -13.98 -5.21 6.58
C ILE A 94 -13.02 -4.22 7.23
N SER A 95 -11.77 -4.24 6.81
CA SER A 95 -10.65 -3.55 7.43
C SER A 95 -10.11 -2.48 6.49
N PRO A 96 -10.60 -1.23 6.58
CA PRO A 96 -9.94 -0.13 5.89
C PRO A 96 -8.57 0.13 6.49
N PHE A 97 -7.64 0.55 5.65
CA PHE A 97 -6.30 0.96 6.06
C PHE A 97 -5.82 2.17 5.27
N VAL A 98 -4.87 2.88 5.86
CA VAL A 98 -4.13 3.97 5.23
C VAL A 98 -2.65 3.82 5.55
N HIS A 99 -1.78 4.24 4.62
CA HIS A 99 -0.34 4.21 4.81
C HIS A 99 0.36 5.41 4.18
N VAL A 100 1.57 5.65 4.68
CA VAL A 100 2.53 6.58 4.09
C VAL A 100 3.84 5.82 3.96
N LEU A 101 4.34 5.68 2.73
CA LEU A 101 5.54 4.92 2.43
C LEU A 101 6.61 5.83 1.83
N VAL A 102 7.86 5.51 2.11
CA VAL A 102 9.04 6.17 1.55
C VAL A 102 10.04 5.12 1.10
N GLY A 103 10.76 5.39 0.03
CA GLY A 103 11.72 4.43 -0.50
C GLY A 103 12.37 4.87 -1.80
N VAL A 104 12.69 3.90 -2.63
CA VAL A 104 13.39 4.11 -3.90
C VAL A 104 12.63 3.45 -5.04
N GLY A 105 12.60 4.12 -6.18
CA GLY A 105 12.13 3.57 -7.44
C GLY A 105 13.28 3.46 -8.43
N HIS A 106 13.25 2.41 -9.23
CA HIS A 106 14.15 2.16 -10.36
C HIS A 106 13.32 2.07 -11.63
N ILE A 107 13.66 2.90 -12.61
CA ILE A 107 12.97 2.93 -13.90
C ILE A 107 13.95 2.61 -15.02
N ARG A 108 13.48 1.87 -16.02
CA ARG A 108 14.21 1.61 -17.28
C ARG A 108 13.29 1.86 -18.46
N ILE A 109 13.72 2.78 -19.33
CA ILE A 109 13.01 3.17 -20.54
C ILE A 109 13.97 3.10 -21.72
N ALA A 110 13.69 2.30 -22.73
CA ALA A 110 14.53 2.15 -23.95
C ALA A 110 16.02 1.89 -23.64
N GLY A 111 16.32 1.18 -22.56
CA GLY A 111 17.70 0.90 -22.13
C GLY A 111 18.35 1.96 -21.24
N VAL A 112 17.75 3.14 -21.09
CA VAL A 112 18.19 4.17 -20.13
C VAL A 112 17.58 3.87 -18.77
N THR A 113 18.40 3.95 -17.71
CA THR A 113 17.97 3.69 -16.33
C THR A 113 18.12 4.92 -15.47
N ASP A 114 17.19 5.08 -14.52
CA ASP A 114 17.28 6.11 -13.48
C ASP A 114 16.79 5.56 -12.15
N ASN A 115 17.30 6.11 -11.05
CA ASN A 115 16.89 5.80 -9.69
C ASN A 115 16.40 7.07 -9.02
N ALA A 116 15.26 7.00 -8.37
CA ALA A 116 14.68 8.13 -7.69
C ALA A 116 14.18 7.80 -6.30
N PHE A 117 14.18 8.80 -5.45
CA PHE A 117 13.42 8.76 -4.21
C PHE A 117 11.93 8.72 -4.54
N SER A 118 11.21 7.81 -3.88
CA SER A 118 9.79 7.57 -4.09
C SER A 118 9.04 7.68 -2.76
N THR A 119 7.84 8.23 -2.82
CA THR A 119 6.90 8.25 -1.70
C THR A 119 5.54 7.79 -2.19
N ALA A 120 4.79 7.08 -1.34
CA ALA A 120 3.41 6.72 -1.63
C ALA A 120 2.52 7.09 -0.45
N ILE A 121 1.39 7.69 -0.75
CA ILE A 121 0.33 7.98 0.23
C ILE A 121 -0.94 7.35 -0.31
N GLY A 122 -1.54 6.49 0.47
CA GLY A 122 -2.74 5.81 0.02
C GLY A 122 -3.40 4.95 1.09
N GLY A 123 -4.22 4.04 0.62
CA GLY A 123 -4.94 3.12 1.47
C GLY A 123 -5.89 2.24 0.69
N GLY A 124 -6.58 1.38 1.40
CA GLY A 124 -7.47 0.41 0.78
C GLY A 124 -8.42 -0.25 1.76
N ILE A 125 -9.04 -1.31 1.30
CA ILE A 125 -9.99 -2.10 2.08
C ILE A 125 -9.70 -3.58 1.90
N ASP A 126 -9.46 -4.26 3.02
CA ASP A 126 -9.32 -5.71 3.10
C ASP A 126 -10.61 -6.33 3.63
N ALA A 127 -11.18 -7.32 2.94
CA ALA A 127 -12.33 -8.09 3.39
C ALA A 127 -11.89 -9.49 3.83
N ARG A 128 -12.14 -9.87 5.08
CA ARG A 128 -11.80 -11.21 5.61
C ARG A 128 -12.72 -12.25 5.00
N ILE A 129 -12.15 -13.19 4.22
CA ILE A 129 -12.86 -14.29 3.56
C ILE A 129 -12.69 -15.62 4.30
N ALA A 130 -11.57 -15.80 5.04
CA ALA A 130 -11.29 -16.96 5.86
C ALA A 130 -10.47 -16.56 7.10
N PRO A 131 -10.27 -17.44 8.09
CA PRO A 131 -9.53 -17.11 9.32
C PRO A 131 -8.16 -16.48 9.09
N ARG A 132 -7.41 -16.95 8.09
CA ARG A 132 -6.07 -16.47 7.73
C ARG A 132 -6.00 -15.73 6.41
N PHE A 133 -7.11 -15.62 5.66
CA PHE A 133 -7.13 -15.01 4.34
C PHE A 133 -8.08 -13.82 4.29
N SER A 134 -7.62 -12.74 3.69
CA SER A 134 -8.44 -11.61 3.30
C SER A 134 -8.23 -11.31 1.82
N TRP A 135 -9.25 -10.80 1.20
CA TRP A 135 -9.17 -10.21 -0.12
C TRP A 135 -8.96 -8.70 0.03
N ARG A 136 -7.89 -8.18 -0.52
CA ARG A 136 -7.74 -6.73 -0.71
C ARG A 136 -8.61 -6.35 -1.89
N ILE A 137 -9.78 -5.79 -1.61
CA ILE A 137 -10.76 -5.42 -2.63
C ILE A 137 -10.14 -4.40 -3.57
N PHE A 138 -9.53 -3.37 -3.00
CA PHE A 138 -8.70 -2.40 -3.70
C PHE A 138 -7.73 -1.73 -2.72
N GLN A 139 -6.63 -1.26 -3.27
CA GLN A 139 -5.71 -0.28 -2.68
C GLN A 139 -5.49 0.79 -3.73
N ALA A 140 -5.48 2.05 -3.34
CA ALA A 140 -5.21 3.19 -4.21
C ALA A 140 -4.17 4.09 -3.57
N ASP A 141 -3.11 4.40 -4.32
CA ASP A 141 -1.97 5.19 -3.87
C ASP A 141 -1.64 6.31 -4.86
N ASP A 142 -1.30 7.48 -4.35
CA ASP A 142 -0.56 8.49 -5.08
C ASP A 142 0.94 8.25 -4.86
N VAL A 143 1.61 7.78 -5.90
CA VAL A 143 3.06 7.50 -5.89
C VAL A 143 3.80 8.68 -6.48
N VAL A 144 4.53 9.39 -5.65
CA VAL A 144 5.34 10.53 -6.06
C VAL A 144 6.77 10.10 -6.27
N THR A 145 7.29 10.29 -7.47
CA THR A 145 8.66 9.93 -7.86
C THR A 145 9.39 11.13 -8.47
N ARG A 146 10.72 11.12 -8.41
CA ARG A 146 11.57 12.18 -8.98
C ARG A 146 12.53 11.61 -10.02
N PHE A 147 11.99 11.02 -11.09
CA PHE A 147 12.82 10.51 -12.18
C PHE A 147 13.26 11.65 -13.11
N PHE A 148 14.49 11.55 -13.62
CA PHE A 148 15.11 12.48 -14.56
C PHE A 148 14.99 13.96 -14.14
N GLY A 149 15.03 14.23 -12.82
CA GLY A 149 14.93 15.58 -12.26
C GLY A 149 13.51 16.18 -12.23
N GLY A 150 12.51 15.47 -12.75
CA GLY A 150 11.10 15.88 -12.73
C GLY A 150 10.32 15.20 -11.62
N THR A 151 9.47 15.93 -10.88
CA THR A 151 8.53 15.34 -9.93
C THR A 151 7.29 14.86 -10.67
N GLN A 152 6.90 13.62 -10.46
CA GLN A 152 5.75 12.96 -11.10
C GLN A 152 4.82 12.42 -10.04
N HIS A 153 3.51 12.56 -10.27
CA HIS A 153 2.45 11.97 -9.47
C HIS A 153 1.82 10.84 -10.28
N ASN A 154 1.92 9.62 -9.79
CA ASN A 154 1.43 8.42 -10.46
C ASN A 154 0.32 7.81 -9.63
N ALA A 155 -0.77 7.41 -10.28
CA ALA A 155 -1.85 6.71 -9.61
C ALA A 155 -1.63 5.20 -9.70
N ARG A 156 -1.48 4.53 -8.55
CA ARG A 156 -1.38 3.06 -8.44
C ARG A 156 -2.66 2.49 -7.85
N ILE A 157 -3.16 1.40 -8.44
CA ILE A 157 -4.32 0.66 -7.94
C ILE A 157 -3.97 -0.82 -7.90
N SER A 158 -4.22 -1.47 -6.76
CA SER A 158 -3.88 -2.88 -6.55
C SER A 158 -5.04 -3.66 -5.96
N THR A 159 -5.09 -4.96 -6.27
CA THR A 159 -6.02 -5.95 -5.70
C THR A 159 -5.33 -7.30 -5.57
N GLY A 160 -5.72 -8.10 -4.57
CA GLY A 160 -5.07 -9.41 -4.36
C GLY A 160 -5.43 -10.03 -3.02
N ILE A 161 -4.59 -10.96 -2.57
CA ILE A 161 -4.83 -11.73 -1.35
C ILE A 161 -3.87 -11.29 -0.24
N VAL A 162 -4.41 -11.19 0.97
CA VAL A 162 -3.67 -10.97 2.21
C VAL A 162 -3.70 -12.25 3.02
N PHE A 163 -2.52 -12.76 3.37
CA PHE A 163 -2.36 -13.89 4.29
C PHE A 163 -1.92 -13.38 5.66
N ARG A 164 -2.52 -13.91 6.73
CA ARG A 164 -2.32 -13.48 8.12
C ARG A 164 -1.78 -14.62 8.99
N PHE A 165 -0.76 -14.29 9.79
CA PHE A 165 -0.11 -15.22 10.72
C PHE A 165 -0.34 -14.82 12.16
#